data_ed04c87c8ca8aff1b2234686d16c7b35
#
_entry.id   ed04c87c8ca8aff1b2234686d16c7b35
#
_cell.length_a   1.000
_cell.length_b   1.000
_cell.length_c   1.000
_cell.angle_alpha   90.00
_cell.angle_beta   90.00
_cell.angle_gamma   90.00
#
_symmetry.space_group_name_H-M   'P 1'
#
loop_
_entity.id
_entity.type
_entity.pdbx_description
1 polymer ?
#
loop_
_entity_poly.entity_id
_entity_poly.type
_entity_poly.pdbx_seq_one_letter_code
_entity_poly.pdbx_strand_id
1 'polypeptide(L)' 'LEPREPGYYWAKLVAPRKQPPDEDWASIDWEIVHVDENYGEGENEFRVYVPGIGPGQLISAFLWGPAVKDKKPERADA' A
#
# COMPACT_ATOMS: atom_id res chain seq x y z
N LEU A 1 -11.71 -5.83 1.46
CA LEU A 1 -10.87 -6.58 2.39
C LEU A 1 -9.62 -5.82 2.72
N GLU A 2 -9.78 -4.85 3.58
CA GLU A 2 -8.65 -4.04 3.95
C GLU A 2 -7.69 -4.85 4.82
N PRO A 3 -6.39 -4.61 4.68
CA PRO A 3 -5.42 -5.31 5.50
C PRO A 3 -5.55 -4.95 6.96
N ARG A 4 -5.25 -5.90 7.81
CA ARG A 4 -5.29 -5.73 9.24
C ARG A 4 -3.93 -5.95 9.87
N GLU A 5 -2.91 -6.12 9.08
CA GLU A 5 -1.56 -6.33 9.59
C GLU A 5 -0.57 -5.87 8.56
N PRO A 6 0.63 -5.53 9.01
CA PRO A 6 1.67 -5.12 8.08
C PRO A 6 2.01 -6.21 7.09
N GLY A 7 2.45 -5.82 5.93
CA GLY A 7 2.85 -6.78 4.92
C GLY A 7 2.72 -6.19 3.54
N TYR A 8 2.79 -7.06 2.55
CA TYR A 8 2.69 -6.67 1.16
C TYR A 8 1.39 -7.17 0.59
N TYR A 9 0.75 -6.31 -0.20
CA TYR A 9 -0.58 -6.58 -0.72
C TYR A 9 -0.69 -6.05 -2.13
N TRP A 10 -1.50 -6.73 -2.93
CA TRP A 10 -1.91 -6.19 -4.21
C TRP A 10 -2.93 -5.09 -3.97
N ALA A 11 -2.75 -3.94 -4.61
CA ALA A 11 -3.67 -2.84 -4.39
C ALA A 11 -3.61 -1.87 -5.56
N LYS A 12 -4.65 -1.04 -5.65
CA LYS A 12 -4.66 0.06 -6.60
C LYS A 12 -4.98 1.33 -5.83
N LEU A 13 -4.12 2.30 -5.96
CA LEU A 13 -4.34 3.60 -5.34
C LEU A 13 -5.35 4.36 -6.18
N VAL A 14 -6.51 4.63 -5.62
CA VAL A 14 -7.58 5.29 -6.36
C VAL A 14 -7.92 6.65 -5.80
N ALA A 15 -7.49 6.94 -4.59
CA ALA A 15 -7.79 8.23 -3.96
C ALA A 15 -6.54 8.73 -3.25
N PRO A 16 -5.51 9.12 -3.98
CA PRO A 16 -4.27 9.57 -3.35
C PRO A 16 -4.50 10.81 -2.51
N ARG A 17 -3.67 10.95 -1.51
CA ARG A 17 -3.66 12.18 -0.75
C ARG A 17 -3.21 13.27 -1.70
N LYS A 18 -4.04 14.26 -1.82
CA LYS A 18 -3.75 15.32 -2.76
C LYS A 18 -2.67 16.20 -2.21
N GLN A 19 -1.61 16.29 -2.96
CA GLN A 19 -0.49 17.16 -2.61
C GLN A 19 -0.06 17.82 -3.89
N PRO A 20 -0.32 19.11 -4.03
CA PRO A 20 0.09 19.77 -5.25
C PRO A 20 1.58 19.57 -5.47
N PRO A 21 2.01 19.48 -6.74
CA PRO A 21 1.21 19.64 -7.92
C PRO A 21 0.63 18.35 -8.49
N ASP A 22 0.93 17.23 -7.89
CA ASP A 22 0.61 15.95 -8.50
C ASP A 22 -0.72 15.45 -8.01
N GLU A 23 -1.70 15.43 -8.90
CA GLU A 23 -3.02 15.00 -8.53
C GLU A 23 -3.48 13.74 -9.22
N ASP A 24 -2.72 13.28 -10.21
CA ASP A 24 -3.15 12.14 -10.99
C ASP A 24 -2.18 10.98 -10.91
N TRP A 25 -1.67 10.73 -9.74
CA TRP A 25 -0.72 9.65 -9.51
C TRP A 25 -1.38 8.40 -8.97
N ALA A 26 -2.63 8.22 -9.32
CA ALA A 26 -3.31 6.97 -8.98
C ALA A 26 -2.70 5.81 -9.76
N SER A 27 -2.86 4.63 -9.23
CA SER A 27 -2.33 3.43 -9.89
C SER A 27 -3.08 3.19 -11.20
N ILE A 28 -2.31 2.86 -12.24
CA ILE A 28 -2.91 2.49 -13.51
C ILE A 28 -3.39 1.05 -13.45
N ASP A 29 -2.69 0.23 -12.70
CA ASP A 29 -2.97 -1.19 -12.62
C ASP A 29 -2.68 -1.65 -11.20
N TRP A 30 -2.92 -2.92 -10.93
CA TRP A 30 -2.61 -3.48 -9.63
C TRP A 30 -1.11 -3.41 -9.38
N GLU A 31 -0.76 -3.04 -8.16
CA GLU A 31 0.62 -2.95 -7.74
C GLU A 31 0.76 -3.62 -6.39
N ILE A 32 1.99 -3.99 -6.07
CA ILE A 32 2.30 -4.51 -4.75
C ILE A 32 2.69 -3.33 -3.88
N VAL A 33 1.95 -3.12 -2.80
CA VAL A 33 2.21 -2.02 -1.89
C VAL A 33 2.63 -2.57 -0.54
N HIS A 34 3.29 -1.75 0.24
CA HIS A 34 3.76 -2.13 1.57
C HIS A 34 2.90 -1.44 2.61
N VAL A 35 2.26 -2.24 3.45
CA VAL A 35 1.47 -1.73 4.58
C VAL A 35 2.32 -1.85 5.82
N ASP A 36 2.48 -0.74 6.52
CA ASP A 36 3.32 -0.72 7.71
C ASP A 36 2.57 -0.06 8.85
N GLU A 37 2.97 -0.40 10.05
CA GLU A 37 2.33 0.18 11.22
C GLU A 37 2.68 1.64 11.37
N ASN A 38 1.69 2.41 11.74
CA ASN A 38 1.86 3.83 11.94
C ASN A 38 1.58 4.23 13.39
N TYR A 39 1.18 3.26 14.19
CA TYR A 39 0.94 3.45 15.63
C TYR A 39 -0.11 4.51 15.92
N GLY A 40 -1.10 4.63 15.03
CA GLY A 40 -2.25 5.48 15.25
C GLY A 40 -3.49 4.65 15.46
N GLU A 41 -4.64 5.28 15.26
CA GLU A 41 -5.92 4.63 15.46
C GLU A 41 -6.79 4.84 14.25
N GLY A 42 -7.71 3.90 14.02
CA GLY A 42 -8.61 3.98 12.91
C GLY A 42 -7.86 3.99 11.60
N GLU A 43 -8.17 4.95 10.75
CA GLU A 43 -7.51 4.99 9.46
C GLU A 43 -6.05 5.39 9.58
N ASN A 44 -5.61 5.82 10.74
CA ASN A 44 -4.20 6.16 10.96
C ASN A 44 -3.41 5.02 11.56
N GLU A 45 -4.02 3.86 11.69
CA GLU A 45 -3.33 2.71 12.27
C GLU A 45 -2.21 2.23 11.37
N PHE A 46 -2.40 2.34 10.08
CA PHE A 46 -1.42 1.88 9.12
C PHE A 46 -1.13 2.96 8.10
N ARG A 47 0.03 2.83 7.47
CA ARG A 47 0.38 3.64 6.31
C ARG A 47 0.75 2.72 5.19
N VAL A 48 0.40 3.14 3.99
CA VAL A 48 0.62 2.34 2.80
C VAL A 48 1.61 3.07 1.91
N TYR A 49 2.66 2.36 1.54
CA TYR A 49 3.73 2.92 0.72
C TYR A 49 3.68 2.31 -0.66
N VAL A 50 3.50 3.16 -1.64
CA VAL A 50 3.39 2.75 -3.03
C VAL A 50 4.74 3.03 -3.70
N PRO A 51 5.28 2.07 -4.45
CA PRO A 51 6.56 2.29 -5.11
C PRO A 51 6.51 3.54 -5.98
N GLY A 52 7.51 4.38 -5.82
CA GLY A 52 7.61 5.60 -6.61
C GLY A 52 6.80 6.77 -6.10
N ILE A 53 6.01 6.58 -5.05
CA ILE A 53 5.21 7.66 -4.49
C ILE A 53 5.71 7.92 -3.09
N GLY A 54 6.17 9.15 -2.84
CA GLY A 54 6.83 9.49 -1.59
C GLY A 54 5.96 9.42 -0.35
N PRO A 55 4.84 10.14 -0.31
CA PRO A 55 4.06 10.17 0.94
C PRO A 55 3.33 8.87 1.18
N GLY A 56 3.25 8.48 2.44
CA GLY A 56 2.42 7.34 2.82
C GLY A 56 0.95 7.64 2.60
N GLN A 57 0.21 6.63 2.21
CA GLN A 57 -1.20 6.77 1.89
C GLN A 57 -2.04 6.08 2.94
N LEU A 58 -3.31 6.45 2.99
CA LEU A 58 -4.25 5.82 3.90
C LEU A 58 -4.78 4.53 3.30
N ILE A 59 -5.13 3.59 4.16
CA ILE A 59 -5.70 2.32 3.69
C ILE A 59 -6.96 2.55 2.87
N SER A 60 -7.74 3.54 3.25
CA SER A 60 -9.01 3.80 2.56
C SER A 60 -8.82 4.35 1.16
N ALA A 61 -7.60 4.67 0.78
CA ALA A 61 -7.34 5.24 -0.54
C ALA A 61 -7.22 4.18 -1.63
N PHE A 62 -7.39 2.91 -1.29
CA PHE A 62 -7.07 1.81 -2.20
C PHE A 62 -8.25 0.90 -2.45
N LEU A 63 -8.22 0.29 -3.63
CA LEU A 63 -8.90 -0.97 -3.84
C LEU A 63 -7.93 -2.07 -3.46
N TRP A 64 -8.39 -3.02 -2.66
CA TRP A 64 -7.48 -4.03 -2.10
C TRP A 64 -7.67 -5.37 -2.76
N GLY A 65 -6.55 -6.01 -3.05
CA GLY A 65 -6.51 -7.38 -3.52
C GLY A 65 -5.93 -8.27 -2.44
N PRO A 66 -5.52 -9.46 -2.81
CA PRO A 66 -5.01 -10.41 -1.82
C PRO A 66 -3.63 -10.04 -1.33
N ALA A 67 -3.30 -10.54 -0.15
CA ALA A 67 -1.95 -10.42 0.38
C ALA A 67 -0.99 -11.18 -0.51
N VAL A 68 0.22 -10.66 -0.59
CA VAL A 68 1.27 -11.33 -1.33
C VAL A 68 1.85 -12.37 -0.39
N LYS A 69 1.39 -13.61 -0.55
CA LYS A 69 1.80 -14.66 0.36
C LYS A 69 3.13 -15.26 -0.01
N ASP A 70 3.38 -15.31 -1.29
CA ASP A 70 4.61 -15.91 -1.75
C ASP A 70 5.68 -14.84 -1.75
N LYS A 71 6.26 -14.68 -0.61
CA LYS A 71 7.39 -13.78 -0.52
C LYS A 71 8.50 -14.35 -1.36
N LYS A 72 9.40 -13.48 -1.73
CA LYS A 72 10.59 -14.00 -2.37
C LYS A 72 11.24 -14.99 -1.42
N PRO A 73 11.94 -15.98 -1.94
CA PRO A 73 12.60 -16.94 -1.07
C PRO A 73 13.53 -16.26 -0.12
N GLU A 74 13.64 -16.84 1.06
CA GLU A 74 14.51 -16.26 2.06
C GLU A 74 15.96 -16.31 1.65
N ARG A 75 16.26 -17.29 0.84
CA ARG A 75 17.59 -17.40 0.31
C ARG A 75 17.51 -17.55 -1.19
N ALA A 76 18.44 -16.91 -1.85
CA ALA A 76 18.41 -16.92 -3.29
C ALA A 76 18.60 -18.31 -3.86
N ASP A 77 19.19 -19.17 -3.10
CA ASP A 77 19.45 -20.53 -3.55
C ASP A 77 18.35 -21.50 -3.18
N ALA A 78 17.33 -21.01 -2.58
CA ALA A 78 16.23 -21.88 -2.16
C ALA A 78 15.34 -22.22 -3.32
#